data_91e71cc4f0a0b0217d1b3680fc87cede
#
_entry.id   91e71cc4f0a0b0217d1b3680fc87cede
#
_cell.length_a   1.000
_cell.length_b   1.000
_cell.length_c   1.000
_cell.angle_alpha   90.00
_cell.angle_beta   90.00
_cell.angle_gamma   90.00
#
_symmetry.space_group_name_H-M   'P 1'
#
loop_
_entity.id
_entity.type
_entity.pdbx_description
1 polymer ?
#
loop_
_entity_poly.entity_id
_entity_poly.type
_entity_poly.pdbx_seq_one_letter_code
_entity_poly.pdbx_strand_id
1 'polypeptide(L)'
;MFSCRNNSLWEEGSEHMEKGKTFRERMLAIARIGRQEDGGISRVFGSDYYKEAAGKVLREMQELGMRAYIDPVGNVHGIQECGKKNAKEILIASHLDTVKEGGVYDGLLGLMAGIECVRRLQEENRELPYDLHVIATNGEEGNELGGTFGSRCLMGMAPTEDAAYLELAGKYGFTREDLINSIYDTSRCKAYLELHIEQGKTLDEENIQIGAVTGIVGLQRYKIKIHGISNHAGTTMMEYRQDALVELAQLIADADRWTREIGNRLVCTFSRIQVSPNVFAVINNEAEVILECRNQNVDTMAELIQKVQQRIGELPDASMEQIVRKEPVTCAPDIVDAVEDSAGELGCTCIRMPSGATHDGNCFATKMPIGMIFVPSVGGLSHCKEEYTPWEDVDRGVEVLYQTLLKI
;
A
#
# COMPACT_ATOMS: atom_id res chain seq x y z
N MET A 1 1.40 -12.05 25.15
CA MET A 1 2.88 -12.09 25.32
C MET A 1 3.61 -11.39 24.16
N PHE A 2 3.05 -10.34 23.57
CA PHE A 2 3.64 -9.64 22.40
C PHE A 2 4.32 -8.29 22.74
N SER A 3 4.25 -7.85 24.01
CA SER A 3 4.67 -6.48 24.39
C SER A 3 6.19 -6.28 24.59
N CYS A 4 7.03 -7.33 24.58
CA CYS A 4 8.45 -7.20 24.91
C CYS A 4 9.40 -7.14 23.71
N ARG A 5 8.98 -7.45 22.48
CA ARG A 5 9.90 -7.53 21.33
C ARG A 5 10.24 -6.17 20.70
N ASN A 6 9.32 -5.20 20.75
CA ASN A 6 9.53 -3.87 20.13
C ASN A 6 10.49 -2.95 20.91
N ASN A 7 10.70 -3.14 22.21
CA ASN A 7 11.63 -2.30 22.98
C ASN A 7 13.11 -2.54 22.63
N SER A 8 13.47 -3.72 22.11
CA SER A 8 14.85 -4.04 21.72
C SER A 8 15.29 -3.42 20.38
N LEU A 9 14.35 -2.88 19.59
CA LEU A 9 14.66 -2.22 18.32
C LEU A 9 15.42 -0.91 18.48
N TRP A 10 15.32 -0.25 19.65
CA TRP A 10 15.70 1.14 19.85
C TRP A 10 16.94 1.37 20.72
N GLU A 11 17.80 0.36 20.95
CA GLU A 11 19.04 0.53 21.71
C GLU A 11 19.95 1.57 21.06
N GLU A 12 20.44 2.51 21.87
CA GLU A 12 21.11 3.75 21.46
C GLU A 12 22.42 3.50 20.69
N GLY A 13 22.44 3.93 19.42
CA GLY A 13 23.66 4.20 18.66
C GLY A 13 23.92 5.71 18.62
N SER A 14 25.12 6.13 19.03
CA SER A 14 25.55 7.52 19.09
C SER A 14 25.53 8.25 17.75
N GLU A 15 25.18 9.54 17.76
CA GLU A 15 25.21 10.49 16.64
C GLU A 15 26.64 10.79 16.14
N HIS A 16 27.31 9.84 15.49
CA HIS A 16 28.55 10.15 14.79
C HIS A 16 28.64 9.48 13.42
N MET A 17 28.71 10.34 12.40
CA MET A 17 29.10 10.12 10.99
C MET A 17 28.63 8.81 10.32
N GLU A 18 27.84 8.98 9.26
CA GLU A 18 27.14 7.91 8.52
C GLU A 18 28.03 6.93 7.76
N LYS A 19 29.32 7.20 7.61
CA LYS A 19 30.30 6.25 7.06
C LYS A 19 30.57 5.15 8.09
N GLY A 20 29.97 3.96 7.86
CA GLY A 20 30.16 2.77 8.70
C GLY A 20 28.88 2.27 9.37
N LYS A 21 27.74 2.94 9.21
CA LYS A 21 26.45 2.45 9.73
C LYS A 21 25.95 1.28 8.90
N THR A 22 25.42 0.27 9.58
CA THR A 22 24.73 -0.86 8.94
C THR A 22 23.43 -0.42 8.29
N PHE A 23 22.88 -1.24 7.38
CA PHE A 23 21.55 -1.03 6.79
C PHE A 23 20.49 -0.78 7.89
N ARG A 24 20.48 -1.64 8.92
CA ARG A 24 19.56 -1.54 10.07
C ARG A 24 19.66 -0.18 10.77
N GLU A 25 20.87 0.29 11.08
CA GLU A 25 21.07 1.58 11.76
C GLU A 25 20.60 2.76 10.94
N ARG A 26 20.81 2.75 9.61
CA ARG A 26 20.34 3.79 8.71
C ARG A 26 18.81 3.81 8.61
N MET A 27 18.19 2.66 8.42
CA MET A 27 16.73 2.53 8.36
C MET A 27 16.08 3.01 9.67
N LEU A 28 16.60 2.56 10.82
CA LEU A 28 16.08 2.96 12.14
C LEU A 28 16.29 4.45 12.42
N ALA A 29 17.35 5.06 11.89
CA ALA A 29 17.59 6.50 12.05
C ALA A 29 16.52 7.35 11.34
N ILE A 30 15.94 6.86 10.23
CA ILE A 30 14.79 7.51 9.55
C ILE A 30 13.48 7.14 10.26
N ALA A 31 13.31 5.89 10.65
CA ALA A 31 12.11 5.43 11.35
C ALA A 31 11.83 6.17 12.67
N ARG A 32 12.89 6.65 13.36
CA ARG A 32 12.75 7.46 14.60
C ARG A 32 12.04 8.79 14.36
N ILE A 33 12.06 9.33 13.15
CA ILE A 33 11.38 10.60 12.82
C ILE A 33 9.86 10.36 12.82
N GLY A 34 9.15 11.07 13.69
CA GLY A 34 7.70 10.90 13.89
C GLY A 34 7.33 9.86 14.95
N ARG A 35 8.31 9.26 15.67
CA ARG A 35 8.04 8.31 16.75
C ARG A 35 7.31 9.00 17.90
N GLN A 36 6.22 8.41 18.35
CA GLN A 36 5.38 8.87 19.45
C GLN A 36 5.81 8.23 20.79
N GLU A 37 5.29 8.75 21.89
CA GLU A 37 5.60 8.25 23.25
C GLU A 37 5.18 6.78 23.45
N ASP A 38 4.10 6.36 22.79
CA ASP A 38 3.60 4.97 22.84
C ASP A 38 4.39 4.00 21.94
N GLY A 39 5.35 4.50 21.17
CA GLY A 39 6.24 3.74 20.30
C GLY A 39 5.81 3.67 18.84
N GLY A 40 4.59 4.05 18.49
CA GLY A 40 4.12 4.14 17.11
C GLY A 40 4.79 5.28 16.33
N ILE A 41 4.79 5.19 15.01
CA ILE A 41 5.36 6.20 14.12
C ILE A 41 4.23 6.95 13.41
N SER A 42 4.24 8.28 13.50
CA SER A 42 3.24 9.14 12.87
C SER A 42 3.92 10.15 11.94
N ARG A 43 4.44 9.68 10.83
CA ARG A 43 5.05 10.46 9.75
C ARG A 43 4.04 10.63 8.61
N VAL A 44 2.86 11.11 8.97
CA VAL A 44 1.72 11.20 8.06
C VAL A 44 1.94 12.23 6.95
N PHE A 45 1.23 12.04 5.83
CA PHE A 45 1.19 12.96 4.69
C PHE A 45 1.03 14.43 5.15
N GLY A 46 1.85 15.33 4.58
CA GLY A 46 1.80 16.77 4.85
C GLY A 46 2.40 17.22 6.19
N SER A 47 2.82 16.28 7.07
CA SER A 47 3.40 16.62 8.37
C SER A 47 4.83 17.14 8.28
N ASP A 48 5.27 17.85 9.32
CA ASP A 48 6.67 18.28 9.42
C ASP A 48 7.63 17.10 9.63
N TYR A 49 7.16 16.02 10.26
CA TYR A 49 7.93 14.77 10.35
C TYR A 49 8.20 14.15 8.98
N TYR A 50 7.22 14.21 8.04
CA TYR A 50 7.47 13.77 6.68
C TYR A 50 8.57 14.61 6.02
N LYS A 51 8.49 15.94 6.11
CA LYS A 51 9.49 16.85 5.52
C LYS A 51 10.89 16.63 6.11
N GLU A 52 10.99 16.40 7.42
CA GLU A 52 12.24 16.08 8.10
C GLU A 52 12.85 14.78 7.57
N ALA A 53 12.04 13.71 7.47
CA ALA A 53 12.46 12.43 6.95
C ALA A 53 12.88 12.53 5.47
N ALA A 54 12.11 13.23 4.64
CA ALA A 54 12.44 13.49 3.23
C ALA A 54 13.79 14.21 3.09
N GLY A 55 14.03 15.24 3.92
CA GLY A 55 15.32 15.91 3.96
C GLY A 55 16.48 15.01 4.40
N LYS A 56 16.24 14.03 5.27
CA LYS A 56 17.26 13.06 5.68
C LYS A 56 17.56 12.04 4.57
N VAL A 57 16.52 11.51 3.93
CA VAL A 57 16.64 10.60 2.77
C VAL A 57 17.39 11.30 1.63
N LEU A 58 17.05 12.57 1.34
CA LEU A 58 17.76 13.37 0.34
C LEU A 58 19.27 13.44 0.61
N ARG A 59 19.64 13.73 1.86
CA ARG A 59 21.06 13.80 2.26
C ARG A 59 21.76 12.46 2.11
N GLU A 60 21.13 11.36 2.52
CA GLU A 60 21.70 10.02 2.37
C GLU A 60 21.98 9.67 0.91
N MET A 61 21.03 9.97 0.01
CA MET A 61 21.23 9.79 -1.43
C MET A 61 22.36 10.66 -1.98
N GLN A 62 22.45 11.93 -1.53
CA GLN A 62 23.53 12.85 -1.94
C GLN A 62 24.91 12.38 -1.45
N GLU A 63 25.01 11.86 -0.24
CA GLU A 63 26.25 11.32 0.34
C GLU A 63 26.74 10.06 -0.40
N LEU A 64 25.83 9.31 -1.02
CA LEU A 64 26.15 8.22 -1.94
C LEU A 64 26.54 8.72 -3.34
N GLY A 65 26.57 10.05 -3.59
CA GLY A 65 26.91 10.61 -4.89
C GLY A 65 25.80 10.49 -5.94
N MET A 66 24.58 10.15 -5.53
CA MET A 66 23.43 10.14 -6.42
C MET A 66 23.03 11.58 -6.79
N ARG A 67 22.54 11.79 -8.00
CA ARG A 67 21.85 13.05 -8.35
C ARG A 67 20.48 13.07 -7.68
N ALA A 68 20.38 13.75 -6.54
CA ALA A 68 19.19 13.70 -5.71
C ALA A 68 18.51 15.06 -5.55
N TYR A 69 17.16 15.06 -5.53
CA TYR A 69 16.31 16.24 -5.38
C TYR A 69 14.95 15.86 -4.80
N ILE A 70 14.20 16.87 -4.33
CA ILE A 70 12.79 16.73 -3.96
C ILE A 70 11.95 17.41 -5.05
N ASP A 71 10.92 16.72 -5.53
CA ASP A 71 10.00 17.27 -6.52
C ASP A 71 8.97 18.22 -5.89
N PRO A 72 8.18 18.97 -6.68
CA PRO A 72 7.22 19.94 -6.15
C PRO A 72 6.13 19.36 -5.24
N VAL A 73 5.82 18.07 -5.33
CA VAL A 73 4.83 17.41 -4.47
C VAL A 73 5.46 16.63 -3.31
N GLY A 74 6.79 16.73 -3.15
CA GLY A 74 7.50 16.21 -1.99
C GLY A 74 8.03 14.78 -2.13
N ASN A 75 7.99 14.15 -3.32
CA ASN A 75 8.72 12.91 -3.54
C ASN A 75 10.23 13.18 -3.54
N VAL A 76 11.01 12.25 -2.99
CA VAL A 76 12.48 12.35 -3.00
C VAL A 76 13.05 11.43 -4.06
N HIS A 77 13.85 11.98 -4.95
CA HIS A 77 14.47 11.29 -6.06
C HIS A 77 15.95 11.16 -5.85
N GLY A 78 16.52 9.99 -6.14
CA GLY A 78 17.94 9.74 -6.20
C GLY A 78 18.29 8.90 -7.43
N ILE A 79 19.16 9.40 -8.30
CA ILE A 79 19.53 8.73 -9.55
C ILE A 79 21.02 8.41 -9.53
N GLN A 80 21.33 7.12 -9.60
CA GLN A 80 22.66 6.59 -9.88
C GLN A 80 22.79 6.41 -11.38
N GLU A 81 23.53 7.29 -12.03
CA GLU A 81 23.75 7.24 -13.48
C GLU A 81 24.80 6.16 -13.84
N CYS A 82 24.51 5.36 -14.86
CA CYS A 82 25.44 4.34 -15.39
C CYS A 82 26.48 4.91 -16.36
N GLY A 83 26.47 6.22 -16.60
CA GLY A 83 27.40 6.91 -17.52
C GLY A 83 27.13 6.71 -19.00
N LYS A 84 26.08 5.96 -19.40
CA LYS A 84 25.71 5.75 -20.82
C LYS A 84 24.68 6.79 -21.25
N LYS A 85 24.93 7.41 -22.42
CA LYS A 85 24.01 8.40 -22.99
C LYS A 85 22.66 7.73 -23.33
N ASN A 86 21.54 8.32 -22.88
CA ASN A 86 20.18 7.82 -23.10
C ASN A 86 19.97 6.39 -22.56
N ALA A 87 20.64 6.04 -21.47
CA ALA A 87 20.41 4.77 -20.81
C ALA A 87 18.93 4.59 -20.45
N LYS A 88 18.45 3.35 -20.51
CA LYS A 88 17.19 2.99 -19.83
C LYS A 88 17.38 3.16 -18.34
N GLU A 89 16.29 3.22 -17.59
CA GLU A 89 16.33 3.28 -16.13
C GLU A 89 15.40 2.23 -15.50
N ILE A 90 15.82 1.72 -14.35
CA ILE A 90 14.98 0.91 -13.44
C ILE A 90 14.66 1.78 -12.24
N LEU A 91 13.38 1.85 -11.89
CA LEU A 91 12.90 2.55 -10.72
C LEU A 91 12.77 1.55 -9.57
N ILE A 92 13.31 1.90 -8.40
CA ILE A 92 13.00 1.24 -7.14
C ILE A 92 12.30 2.29 -6.27
N ALA A 93 11.03 2.08 -5.95
CA ALA A 93 10.32 3.05 -5.15
C ALA A 93 9.49 2.40 -4.06
N SER A 94 9.25 3.13 -3.01
CA SER A 94 8.25 2.87 -1.98
C SER A 94 7.98 4.15 -1.20
N HIS A 95 6.95 4.14 -0.34
CA HIS A 95 6.54 5.35 0.35
C HIS A 95 7.37 5.64 1.61
N LEU A 96 7.43 6.92 1.95
CA LEU A 96 8.10 7.41 3.15
C LEU A 96 7.13 7.80 4.25
N ASP A 97 5.90 8.19 3.89
CA ASP A 97 4.85 8.48 4.87
C ASP A 97 4.37 7.21 5.59
N THR A 98 3.67 7.40 6.70
CA THR A 98 3.06 6.33 7.50
C THR A 98 1.61 6.69 7.83
N VAL A 99 0.81 5.70 8.18
CA VAL A 99 -0.42 5.94 8.96
C VAL A 99 -0.08 6.55 10.33
N LYS A 100 -1.09 6.99 11.08
CA LYS A 100 -0.91 7.34 12.50
C LYS A 100 -0.59 6.08 13.30
N GLU A 101 0.40 6.20 14.21
CA GLU A 101 0.83 5.11 15.07
C GLU A 101 1.23 3.84 14.29
N GLY A 102 1.76 4.03 13.08
CA GLY A 102 2.22 2.96 12.19
C GLY A 102 3.49 2.27 12.68
N GLY A 103 3.98 1.34 11.88
CA GLY A 103 5.16 0.55 12.14
C GLY A 103 6.46 1.15 11.61
N VAL A 104 7.49 0.32 11.61
CA VAL A 104 8.86 0.71 11.22
C VAL A 104 9.14 0.38 9.76
N TYR A 105 8.50 -0.67 9.23
CA TYR A 105 8.93 -1.31 7.99
C TYR A 105 8.09 -0.89 6.79
N ASP A 106 6.82 -0.58 7.03
CA ASP A 106 5.84 -0.24 6.00
C ASP A 106 6.31 0.94 5.14
N GLY A 107 6.47 0.72 3.84
CA GLY A 107 7.06 1.63 2.86
C GLY A 107 8.56 1.89 3.04
N LEU A 108 8.98 2.24 4.24
CA LEU A 108 10.38 2.61 4.53
C LEU A 108 11.36 1.49 4.16
N LEU A 109 10.99 0.22 4.34
CA LEU A 109 11.84 -0.92 3.98
C LEU A 109 12.21 -0.88 2.49
N GLY A 110 11.23 -0.75 1.60
CA GLY A 110 11.46 -0.76 0.16
C GLY A 110 12.31 0.40 -0.32
N LEU A 111 12.06 1.60 0.21
CA LEU A 111 12.88 2.78 -0.05
C LEU A 111 14.33 2.55 0.36
N MET A 112 14.57 2.13 1.59
CA MET A 112 15.92 1.92 2.12
C MET A 112 16.64 0.78 1.41
N ALA A 113 15.93 -0.27 1.01
CA ALA A 113 16.47 -1.36 0.19
C ALA A 113 16.95 -0.85 -1.19
N GLY A 114 16.21 0.07 -1.81
CA GLY A 114 16.65 0.71 -3.05
C GLY A 114 17.95 1.49 -2.89
N ILE A 115 18.10 2.26 -1.81
CA ILE A 115 19.34 2.98 -1.48
C ILE A 115 20.48 1.99 -1.20
N GLU A 116 20.19 0.88 -0.52
CA GLU A 116 21.18 -0.17 -0.23
C GLU A 116 21.67 -0.87 -1.52
N CYS A 117 20.80 -1.09 -2.51
CA CYS A 117 21.22 -1.60 -3.81
C CYS A 117 22.26 -0.68 -4.47
N VAL A 118 22.07 0.64 -4.41
CA VAL A 118 23.06 1.60 -4.94
C VAL A 118 24.38 1.50 -4.19
N ARG A 119 24.34 1.46 -2.84
CA ARG A 119 25.53 1.33 -2.00
C ARG A 119 26.35 0.08 -2.37
N ARG A 120 25.68 -1.07 -2.47
CA ARG A 120 26.32 -2.34 -2.80
C ARG A 120 26.95 -2.34 -4.20
N LEU A 121 26.26 -1.80 -5.20
CA LEU A 121 26.83 -1.65 -6.54
C LEU A 121 28.13 -0.86 -6.52
N GLN A 122 28.20 0.22 -5.74
CA GLN A 122 29.40 1.04 -5.59
C GLN A 122 30.52 0.29 -4.83
N GLU A 123 30.20 -0.37 -3.73
CA GLU A 123 31.18 -1.14 -2.93
C GLU A 123 31.75 -2.34 -3.71
N GLU A 124 30.92 -3.01 -4.50
CA GLU A 124 31.33 -4.11 -5.38
C GLU A 124 31.99 -3.64 -6.70
N ASN A 125 32.04 -2.32 -6.96
CA ASN A 125 32.44 -1.73 -8.24
C ASN A 125 31.72 -2.37 -9.43
N ARG A 126 30.42 -2.63 -9.27
CA ARG A 126 29.58 -3.27 -10.29
C ARG A 126 28.82 -2.22 -11.08
N GLU A 127 28.99 -2.25 -12.39
CA GLU A 127 28.25 -1.35 -13.30
C GLU A 127 26.99 -2.03 -13.83
N LEU A 128 25.89 -1.28 -13.86
CA LEU A 128 24.64 -1.69 -14.53
C LEU A 128 24.60 -1.12 -15.95
N PRO A 129 23.87 -1.76 -16.88
CA PRO A 129 23.70 -1.24 -18.24
C PRO A 129 22.66 -0.09 -18.31
N TYR A 130 22.02 0.28 -17.20
CA TYR A 130 20.93 1.24 -17.06
C TYR A 130 21.13 2.10 -15.82
N ASP A 131 20.46 3.24 -15.78
CA ASP A 131 20.40 4.10 -14.59
C ASP A 131 19.52 3.45 -13.51
N LEU A 132 19.90 3.60 -12.25
CA LEU A 132 19.09 3.17 -11.12
C LEU A 132 18.48 4.39 -10.44
N HIS A 133 17.15 4.47 -10.42
CA HIS A 133 16.40 5.58 -9.86
C HIS A 133 15.63 5.14 -8.62
N VAL A 134 16.04 5.62 -7.45
CA VAL A 134 15.36 5.36 -6.18
C VAL A 134 14.41 6.52 -5.87
N ILE A 135 13.15 6.22 -5.54
CA ILE A 135 12.13 7.24 -5.25
C ILE A 135 11.47 6.95 -3.91
N ALA A 136 11.49 7.93 -3.01
CA ALA A 136 10.63 7.96 -1.84
C ALA A 136 9.35 8.71 -2.20
N THR A 137 8.23 8.01 -2.27
CA THR A 137 6.94 8.62 -2.61
C THR A 137 6.28 9.27 -1.40
N ASN A 138 5.44 10.27 -1.66
CA ASN A 138 4.71 11.05 -0.65
C ASN A 138 3.22 10.72 -0.69
N GLY A 139 2.64 10.38 0.46
CA GLY A 139 1.18 10.21 0.59
C GLY A 139 0.65 8.96 -0.11
N GLU A 140 1.36 7.85 -0.03
CA GLU A 140 0.86 6.54 -0.43
C GLU A 140 -0.32 6.14 0.45
N GLU A 141 -0.16 6.32 1.74
CA GLU A 141 -1.17 6.04 2.76
C GLU A 141 -2.45 6.86 2.57
N GLY A 142 -3.54 6.38 3.13
CA GLY A 142 -4.84 7.02 3.02
C GLY A 142 -4.85 8.44 3.56
N ASN A 143 -5.04 9.42 2.68
CA ASN A 143 -5.12 10.84 3.00
C ASN A 143 -6.31 11.52 2.31
N GLU A 144 -6.56 12.80 2.59
CA GLU A 144 -7.70 13.53 2.02
C GLU A 144 -7.62 13.68 0.49
N LEU A 145 -6.41 13.73 -0.10
CA LEU A 145 -6.20 13.77 -1.54
C LEU A 145 -6.30 12.37 -2.19
N GLY A 146 -6.57 11.34 -1.40
CA GLY A 146 -6.56 9.93 -1.79
C GLY A 146 -5.17 9.31 -1.68
N GLY A 147 -5.09 8.02 -1.36
CA GLY A 147 -3.82 7.29 -1.30
C GLY A 147 -3.03 7.31 -2.60
N THR A 148 -1.76 6.93 -2.53
CA THR A 148 -0.80 6.96 -3.65
C THR A 148 -0.64 8.35 -4.30
N PHE A 149 -0.71 9.43 -3.47
CA PHE A 149 -0.72 10.80 -3.99
C PHE A 149 0.53 11.12 -4.83
N GLY A 150 1.72 10.85 -4.29
CA GLY A 150 2.99 11.14 -4.97
C GLY A 150 3.14 10.38 -6.28
N SER A 151 2.91 9.07 -6.27
CA SER A 151 2.99 8.25 -7.48
C SER A 151 1.92 8.60 -8.52
N ARG A 152 0.69 9.01 -8.09
CA ARG A 152 -0.31 9.55 -9.03
C ARG A 152 0.16 10.84 -9.69
N CYS A 153 0.82 11.73 -8.95
CA CYS A 153 1.41 12.94 -9.54
C CYS A 153 2.51 12.58 -10.53
N LEU A 154 3.44 11.69 -10.16
CA LEU A 154 4.51 11.22 -11.05
C LEU A 154 3.98 10.62 -12.36
N MET A 155 2.90 9.86 -12.30
CA MET A 155 2.32 9.21 -13.48
C MET A 155 1.30 10.08 -14.23
N GLY A 156 1.10 11.34 -13.83
CA GLY A 156 0.14 12.26 -14.46
C GLY A 156 -1.33 11.89 -14.23
N MET A 157 -1.63 11.22 -13.12
CA MET A 157 -2.95 10.74 -12.77
C MET A 157 -3.68 11.65 -11.75
N ALA A 158 -3.02 12.69 -11.24
CA ALA A 158 -3.66 13.64 -10.33
C ALA A 158 -4.74 14.45 -11.07
N PRO A 159 -5.92 14.71 -10.45
CA PRO A 159 -7.03 15.43 -11.10
C PRO A 159 -6.76 16.95 -11.20
N THR A 160 -5.87 17.34 -12.10
CA THR A 160 -5.40 18.74 -12.27
C THR A 160 -6.43 19.72 -12.82
N GLU A 161 -7.61 19.24 -13.26
CA GLU A 161 -8.73 20.05 -13.76
C GLU A 161 -9.93 20.06 -12.80
N ASP A 162 -9.88 19.32 -11.69
CA ASP A 162 -10.93 19.29 -10.69
C ASP A 162 -10.73 20.40 -9.65
N ALA A 163 -11.61 21.40 -9.65
CA ALA A 163 -11.51 22.56 -8.77
C ALA A 163 -11.60 22.20 -7.28
N ALA A 164 -12.42 21.20 -6.91
CA ALA A 164 -12.55 20.76 -5.52
C ALA A 164 -11.27 20.03 -5.05
N TYR A 165 -10.68 19.22 -5.93
CA TYR A 165 -9.40 18.58 -5.66
C TYR A 165 -8.27 19.60 -5.52
N LEU A 166 -8.21 20.63 -6.38
CA LEU A 166 -7.21 21.68 -6.32
C LEU A 166 -7.37 22.57 -5.06
N GLU A 167 -8.59 22.87 -4.65
CA GLU A 167 -8.84 23.57 -3.38
C GLU A 167 -8.29 22.75 -2.20
N LEU A 168 -8.55 21.44 -2.21
CA LEU A 168 -8.04 20.53 -1.17
C LEU A 168 -6.52 20.42 -1.20
N ALA A 169 -5.90 20.27 -2.39
CA ALA A 169 -4.46 20.26 -2.56
C ALA A 169 -3.80 21.56 -2.03
N GLY A 170 -4.46 22.71 -2.24
CA GLY A 170 -4.03 24.01 -1.72
C GLY A 170 -3.94 24.07 -0.19
N LYS A 171 -4.73 23.29 0.56
CA LYS A 171 -4.62 23.21 2.03
C LYS A 171 -3.31 22.56 2.48
N TYR A 172 -2.71 21.72 1.63
CA TYR A 172 -1.40 21.10 1.83
C TYR A 172 -0.25 21.92 1.21
N GLY A 173 -0.56 23.06 0.59
CA GLY A 173 0.41 23.96 -0.04
C GLY A 173 0.74 23.60 -1.49
N PHE A 174 0.03 22.67 -2.12
CA PHE A 174 0.26 22.28 -3.52
C PHE A 174 -0.60 23.09 -4.47
N THR A 175 0.04 23.61 -5.51
CA THR A 175 -0.64 24.30 -6.62
C THR A 175 -0.90 23.32 -7.78
N ARG A 176 -1.73 23.72 -8.74
CA ARG A 176 -1.92 22.97 -9.99
C ARG A 176 -0.59 22.78 -10.75
N GLU A 177 0.27 23.80 -10.73
CA GLU A 177 1.59 23.76 -11.37
C GLU A 177 2.53 22.76 -10.70
N ASP A 178 2.49 22.64 -9.37
CA ASP A 178 3.26 21.63 -8.65
C ASP A 178 2.88 20.22 -9.06
N LEU A 179 1.57 19.94 -9.20
CA LEU A 179 1.09 18.63 -9.65
C LEU A 179 1.55 18.31 -11.07
N ILE A 180 1.52 19.30 -11.98
CA ILE A 180 1.92 19.13 -13.38
C ILE A 180 3.46 19.00 -13.49
N ASN A 181 4.21 19.82 -12.76
CA ASN A 181 5.67 19.83 -12.81
C ASN A 181 6.29 18.59 -12.12
N SER A 182 5.51 17.83 -11.38
CA SER A 182 5.93 16.55 -10.79
C SER A 182 5.73 15.36 -11.74
N ILE A 183 5.10 15.55 -12.92
CA ILE A 183 4.93 14.47 -13.89
C ILE A 183 6.31 14.02 -14.38
N TYR A 184 6.60 12.73 -14.20
CA TYR A 184 7.87 12.13 -14.57
C TYR A 184 7.87 11.65 -16.02
N ASP A 185 8.96 11.91 -16.75
CA ASP A 185 9.14 11.36 -18.10
C ASP A 185 9.51 9.88 -18.04
N THR A 186 8.55 9.01 -18.27
CA THR A 186 8.71 7.55 -18.22
C THR A 186 9.23 6.94 -19.51
N SER A 187 9.59 7.73 -20.52
CA SER A 187 10.01 7.22 -21.85
C SER A 187 11.25 6.32 -21.82
N ARG A 188 12.10 6.47 -20.81
CA ARG A 188 13.30 5.67 -20.58
C ARG A 188 13.10 4.55 -19.56
N CYS A 189 11.98 4.52 -18.83
CA CYS A 189 11.75 3.53 -17.79
C CYS A 189 11.66 2.12 -18.41
N LYS A 190 12.46 1.21 -17.86
CA LYS A 190 12.48 -0.21 -18.22
C LYS A 190 11.53 -1.02 -17.33
N ALA A 191 11.61 -0.78 -16.05
CA ALA A 191 10.80 -1.48 -15.04
C ALA A 191 10.73 -0.68 -13.74
N TYR A 192 9.76 -1.05 -12.93
CA TYR A 192 9.59 -0.64 -11.54
C TYR A 192 9.73 -1.85 -10.63
N LEU A 193 10.45 -1.71 -9.53
CA LEU A 193 10.61 -2.71 -8.48
C LEU A 193 10.23 -2.13 -7.11
N GLU A 194 9.62 -2.95 -6.27
CA GLU A 194 9.29 -2.59 -4.90
C GLU A 194 9.52 -3.78 -3.95
N LEU A 195 10.31 -3.60 -2.91
CA LEU A 195 10.36 -4.50 -1.76
C LEU A 195 9.39 -3.97 -0.71
N HIS A 196 8.57 -4.84 -0.15
CA HIS A 196 7.60 -4.45 0.87
C HIS A 196 7.38 -5.56 1.90
N ILE A 197 6.81 -5.24 3.04
CA ILE A 197 6.27 -6.27 3.95
C ILE A 197 4.95 -6.80 3.39
N GLU A 198 4.59 -8.06 3.70
CA GLU A 198 3.33 -8.66 3.20
C GLU A 198 2.08 -7.93 3.68
N GLN A 199 2.12 -7.31 4.86
CA GLN A 199 0.96 -6.75 5.57
C GLN A 199 -0.15 -7.79 5.83
N GLY A 200 0.15 -9.04 5.59
CA GLY A 200 -0.67 -10.23 5.80
C GLY A 200 0.14 -11.28 6.53
N LYS A 201 -0.47 -12.42 6.82
CA LYS A 201 0.13 -13.45 7.66
C LYS A 201 0.50 -14.74 6.91
N THR A 202 0.37 -14.77 5.59
CA THR A 202 0.56 -16.00 4.81
C THR A 202 2.01 -16.46 4.90
N LEU A 203 2.97 -15.58 4.69
CA LEU A 203 4.40 -15.91 4.74
C LEU A 203 4.83 -16.35 6.15
N ASP A 204 4.37 -15.66 7.19
CA ASP A 204 4.66 -15.97 8.59
C ASP A 204 4.05 -17.33 9.00
N GLU A 205 2.77 -17.58 8.72
CA GLU A 205 2.09 -18.83 9.08
C GLU A 205 2.63 -20.05 8.31
N GLU A 206 3.02 -19.86 7.05
CA GLU A 206 3.55 -20.93 6.20
C GLU A 206 5.09 -21.10 6.32
N ASN A 207 5.76 -20.26 7.13
CA ASN A 207 7.23 -20.20 7.28
C ASN A 207 7.95 -20.03 5.94
N ILE A 208 7.42 -19.15 5.09
CA ILE A 208 7.98 -18.81 3.79
C ILE A 208 8.69 -17.46 3.89
N GLN A 209 9.87 -17.37 3.32
CA GLN A 209 10.76 -16.23 3.49
C GLN A 209 10.52 -15.12 2.49
N ILE A 210 10.08 -15.47 1.27
CA ILE A 210 9.90 -14.52 0.15
C ILE A 210 8.56 -14.75 -0.53
N GLY A 211 7.85 -13.67 -0.79
CA GLY A 211 6.70 -13.63 -1.69
C GLY A 211 7.07 -13.01 -3.04
N ALA A 212 7.03 -13.76 -4.12
CA ALA A 212 7.10 -13.24 -5.48
C ALA A 212 5.70 -12.74 -5.86
N VAL A 213 5.50 -11.42 -5.89
CA VAL A 213 4.17 -10.84 -6.06
C VAL A 213 3.73 -10.93 -7.52
N THR A 214 2.60 -11.61 -7.75
CA THR A 214 2.04 -11.79 -9.11
C THR A 214 1.20 -10.62 -9.59
N GLY A 215 0.81 -9.74 -8.69
CA GLY A 215 0.04 -8.54 -8.99
C GLY A 215 -0.64 -7.97 -7.76
N ILE A 216 -1.29 -6.84 -7.92
CA ILE A 216 -1.99 -6.10 -6.88
C ILE A 216 -3.49 -6.27 -7.10
N VAL A 217 -4.24 -6.56 -6.05
CA VAL A 217 -5.69 -6.76 -6.15
C VAL A 217 -6.43 -5.51 -6.63
N GLY A 218 -7.49 -5.73 -7.40
CA GLY A 218 -8.49 -4.71 -7.67
C GLY A 218 -9.38 -4.49 -6.45
N LEU A 219 -10.03 -3.34 -6.43
CA LEU A 219 -10.95 -2.94 -5.36
C LEU A 219 -12.23 -2.36 -5.95
N GLN A 220 -13.36 -2.84 -5.44
CA GLN A 220 -14.66 -2.25 -5.75
C GLN A 220 -15.39 -1.92 -4.45
N ARG A 221 -15.98 -0.72 -4.38
CA ARG A 221 -16.83 -0.30 -3.27
C ARG A 221 -18.21 0.04 -3.76
N TYR A 222 -19.18 -0.39 -2.97
CA TYR A 222 -20.58 -0.13 -3.24
C TYR A 222 -21.25 0.45 -2.01
N LYS A 223 -22.06 1.47 -2.22
CA LYS A 223 -23.00 1.97 -1.23
C LYS A 223 -24.33 1.23 -1.41
N ILE A 224 -24.78 0.58 -0.36
CA ILE A 224 -26.05 -0.16 -0.32
C ILE A 224 -26.98 0.57 0.62
N LYS A 225 -28.22 0.83 0.16
CA LYS A 225 -29.29 1.39 0.97
C LYS A 225 -30.50 0.44 0.91
N ILE A 226 -31.11 0.22 2.06
CA ILE A 226 -32.32 -0.57 2.20
C ILE A 226 -33.35 0.28 2.95
N HIS A 227 -34.56 0.37 2.40
CA HIS A 227 -35.67 1.06 3.02
C HIS A 227 -36.70 0.06 3.55
N GLY A 228 -37.30 0.39 4.67
CA GLY A 228 -38.34 -0.35 5.34
C GLY A 228 -39.43 0.59 5.84
N ILE A 229 -40.19 0.15 6.85
CA ILE A 229 -41.30 0.94 7.41
C ILE A 229 -41.12 1.09 8.92
N SER A 230 -40.97 2.34 9.39
CA SER A 230 -40.99 2.63 10.84
C SER A 230 -42.37 2.38 11.42
N ASN A 231 -42.40 1.65 12.55
CA ASN A 231 -43.60 1.42 13.32
C ASN A 231 -43.23 1.08 14.78
N HIS A 232 -44.23 0.97 15.65
CA HIS A 232 -44.02 0.62 17.05
C HIS A 232 -43.47 -0.80 17.19
N ALA A 233 -42.30 -0.96 17.79
CA ALA A 233 -41.59 -2.24 17.85
C ALA A 233 -42.32 -3.32 18.67
N GLY A 234 -43.16 -2.95 19.67
CA GLY A 234 -43.86 -3.90 20.51
C GLY A 234 -45.22 -4.34 19.96
N THR A 235 -45.88 -3.52 19.13
CA THR A 235 -47.22 -3.81 18.62
C THR A 235 -47.26 -4.28 17.18
N THR A 236 -46.16 -4.12 16.43
CA THR A 236 -46.08 -4.64 15.08
C THR A 236 -45.58 -6.06 15.07
N MET A 237 -46.48 -7.01 14.74
CA MET A 237 -46.14 -8.43 14.65
C MET A 237 -45.07 -8.67 13.59
N MET A 238 -44.25 -9.72 13.76
CA MET A 238 -43.10 -10.01 12.89
C MET A 238 -43.48 -10.14 11.42
N GLU A 239 -44.62 -10.74 11.13
CA GLU A 239 -45.16 -10.96 9.79
C GLU A 239 -45.52 -9.66 9.01
N TYR A 240 -45.70 -8.54 9.74
CA TYR A 240 -46.04 -7.24 9.15
C TYR A 240 -44.85 -6.27 9.10
N ARG A 241 -43.63 -6.71 9.53
CA ARG A 241 -42.46 -5.86 9.58
C ARG A 241 -41.77 -5.79 8.26
N GLN A 242 -41.32 -4.55 7.93
CA GLN A 242 -40.33 -4.28 6.93
C GLN A 242 -39.18 -3.54 7.65
N ASP A 243 -38.30 -4.30 8.27
CA ASP A 243 -37.20 -3.79 9.10
C ASP A 243 -35.92 -3.75 8.27
N ALA A 244 -35.51 -2.54 7.86
CA ALA A 244 -34.34 -2.34 7.02
C ALA A 244 -33.04 -2.87 7.64
N LEU A 245 -32.92 -2.81 8.98
CA LEU A 245 -31.72 -3.32 9.66
C LEU A 245 -31.66 -4.85 9.64
N VAL A 246 -32.78 -5.54 9.76
CA VAL A 246 -32.84 -7.00 9.68
C VAL A 246 -32.47 -7.47 8.27
N GLU A 247 -33.01 -6.84 7.24
CA GLU A 247 -32.67 -7.15 5.84
C GLU A 247 -31.19 -6.90 5.54
N LEU A 248 -30.62 -5.80 6.07
CA LEU A 248 -29.18 -5.52 5.94
C LEU A 248 -28.34 -6.59 6.64
N ALA A 249 -28.72 -7.00 7.86
CA ALA A 249 -27.98 -8.02 8.61
C ALA A 249 -27.97 -9.37 7.86
N GLN A 250 -29.11 -9.75 7.26
CA GLN A 250 -29.18 -10.96 6.42
C GLN A 250 -28.31 -10.84 5.17
N LEU A 251 -28.33 -9.72 4.47
CA LEU A 251 -27.47 -9.47 3.32
C LEU A 251 -25.97 -9.58 3.67
N ILE A 252 -25.56 -9.01 4.81
CA ILE A 252 -24.17 -9.11 5.29
C ILE A 252 -23.78 -10.56 5.55
N ALA A 253 -24.65 -11.33 6.23
CA ALA A 253 -24.41 -12.74 6.53
C ALA A 253 -24.34 -13.60 5.25
N ASP A 254 -25.23 -13.33 4.29
CA ASP A 254 -25.21 -14.00 2.99
C ASP A 254 -23.95 -13.67 2.20
N ALA A 255 -23.54 -12.42 2.14
CA ALA A 255 -22.34 -12.00 1.42
C ALA A 255 -21.05 -12.58 2.05
N ASP A 256 -20.95 -12.66 3.39
CA ASP A 256 -19.83 -13.34 4.05
C ASP A 256 -19.80 -14.84 3.65
N ARG A 257 -20.94 -15.52 3.69
CA ARG A 257 -21.06 -16.91 3.28
C ARG A 257 -20.66 -17.09 1.80
N TRP A 258 -21.20 -16.29 0.88
CA TRP A 258 -20.84 -16.37 -0.55
C TRP A 258 -19.36 -16.09 -0.78
N THR A 259 -18.76 -15.13 -0.09
CA THR A 259 -17.34 -14.84 -0.19
C THR A 259 -16.50 -16.08 0.15
N ARG A 260 -16.86 -16.81 1.22
CA ARG A 260 -16.17 -18.05 1.61
C ARG A 260 -16.41 -19.20 0.62
N GLU A 261 -17.62 -19.31 0.07
CA GLU A 261 -17.95 -20.32 -0.95
C GLU A 261 -17.23 -20.09 -2.27
N ILE A 262 -17.12 -18.84 -2.73
CA ILE A 262 -16.37 -18.46 -3.93
C ILE A 262 -14.88 -18.71 -3.71
N GLY A 263 -14.35 -18.39 -2.53
CA GLY A 263 -12.96 -18.62 -2.18
C GLY A 263 -12.00 -17.80 -3.06
N ASN A 264 -11.00 -18.42 -3.65
CA ASN A 264 -10.01 -17.79 -4.54
C ASN A 264 -9.39 -16.50 -3.98
N ARG A 265 -9.12 -16.45 -2.67
CA ARG A 265 -8.60 -15.28 -1.95
C ARG A 265 -9.49 -14.03 -2.06
N LEU A 266 -10.79 -14.18 -2.38
CA LEU A 266 -11.74 -13.08 -2.38
C LEU A 266 -11.90 -12.53 -0.96
N VAL A 267 -11.82 -11.21 -0.83
CA VAL A 267 -12.05 -10.51 0.44
C VAL A 267 -13.28 -9.61 0.29
N CYS A 268 -14.20 -9.69 1.26
CA CYS A 268 -15.36 -8.81 1.36
C CYS A 268 -15.41 -8.19 2.76
N THR A 269 -15.60 -6.88 2.82
CA THR A 269 -15.66 -6.13 4.07
C THR A 269 -16.84 -5.18 4.05
N PHE A 270 -17.56 -5.10 5.16
CA PHE A 270 -18.63 -4.13 5.38
C PHE A 270 -18.19 -3.05 6.36
N SER A 271 -18.50 -1.79 6.07
CA SER A 271 -18.11 -0.65 6.88
C SER A 271 -19.16 0.47 6.82
N ARG A 272 -19.03 1.46 7.69
CA ARG A 272 -19.88 2.65 7.73
C ARG A 272 -21.37 2.33 7.78
N ILE A 273 -21.78 1.43 8.66
CA ILE A 273 -23.19 1.08 8.86
C ILE A 273 -23.89 2.28 9.51
N GLN A 274 -24.98 2.71 8.90
CA GLN A 274 -25.89 3.74 9.42
C GLN A 274 -27.32 3.22 9.39
N VAL A 275 -28.08 3.51 10.44
CA VAL A 275 -29.48 3.11 10.54
C VAL A 275 -30.35 4.26 11.05
N SER A 276 -31.58 4.36 10.60
CA SER A 276 -32.55 5.40 10.98
C SER A 276 -33.90 4.74 11.30
N PRO A 277 -34.60 5.24 12.32
CA PRO A 277 -34.29 6.31 13.25
C PRO A 277 -33.32 5.92 14.38
N ASN A 278 -32.93 4.65 14.53
CA ASN A 278 -31.98 4.14 15.54
C ASN A 278 -32.32 4.56 16.98
N VAL A 279 -33.61 4.42 17.34
CA VAL A 279 -34.15 4.75 18.67
C VAL A 279 -34.93 3.57 19.26
N PHE A 280 -35.07 3.57 20.58
CA PHE A 280 -35.86 2.52 21.28
C PHE A 280 -37.31 2.49 20.82
N ALA A 281 -37.90 1.30 20.83
CA ALA A 281 -39.28 1.01 20.52
C ALA A 281 -39.78 1.39 19.11
N VAL A 282 -38.88 1.66 18.16
CA VAL A 282 -39.22 1.96 16.75
C VAL A 282 -38.44 1.02 15.83
N ILE A 283 -39.14 0.47 14.82
CA ILE A 283 -38.55 -0.33 13.74
C ILE A 283 -37.76 0.59 12.81
N ASN A 284 -36.54 0.20 12.45
CA ASN A 284 -35.71 1.01 11.55
C ASN A 284 -36.24 0.95 10.11
N ASN A 285 -36.40 2.11 9.51
CA ASN A 285 -36.90 2.26 8.15
C ASN A 285 -35.82 2.60 7.11
N GLU A 286 -34.59 2.78 7.54
CA GLU A 286 -33.44 2.94 6.65
C GLU A 286 -32.21 2.28 7.22
N ALA A 287 -31.47 1.57 6.38
CA ALA A 287 -30.15 1.05 6.69
C ALA A 287 -29.21 1.28 5.50
N GLU A 288 -28.03 1.84 5.75
CA GLU A 288 -26.98 2.08 4.76
C GLU A 288 -25.69 1.39 5.18
N VAL A 289 -24.95 0.85 4.21
CA VAL A 289 -23.64 0.24 4.44
C VAL A 289 -22.74 0.44 3.22
N ILE A 290 -21.44 0.45 3.45
CA ILE A 290 -20.44 0.33 2.39
C ILE A 290 -19.94 -1.11 2.36
N LEU A 291 -20.12 -1.76 1.21
CA LEU A 291 -19.49 -3.03 0.85
C LEU A 291 -18.20 -2.74 0.08
N GLU A 292 -17.11 -3.36 0.48
CA GLU A 292 -15.85 -3.38 -0.26
C GLU A 292 -15.49 -4.83 -0.59
N CYS A 293 -15.14 -5.11 -1.85
CA CYS A 293 -14.55 -6.39 -2.25
C CYS A 293 -13.23 -6.19 -2.99
N ARG A 294 -12.30 -7.13 -2.77
CA ARG A 294 -10.96 -7.13 -3.38
C ARG A 294 -10.61 -8.52 -3.90
N ASN A 295 -10.03 -8.56 -5.08
CA ASN A 295 -9.41 -9.74 -5.67
C ASN A 295 -8.50 -9.35 -6.83
N GLN A 296 -7.54 -10.20 -7.19
CA GLN A 296 -6.73 -10.04 -8.39
C GLN A 296 -7.53 -10.40 -9.66
N ASN A 297 -8.56 -11.23 -9.55
CA ASN A 297 -9.42 -11.62 -10.66
C ASN A 297 -10.73 -10.84 -10.61
N VAL A 298 -11.00 -10.08 -11.68
CA VAL A 298 -12.22 -9.26 -11.82
C VAL A 298 -13.48 -10.12 -11.84
N ASP A 299 -13.43 -11.31 -12.48
CA ASP A 299 -14.58 -12.20 -12.58
C ASP A 299 -14.98 -12.78 -11.22
N THR A 300 -14.00 -13.05 -10.35
CA THR A 300 -14.23 -13.49 -8.97
C THR A 300 -14.97 -12.41 -8.15
N MET A 301 -14.60 -11.13 -8.31
CA MET A 301 -15.34 -10.04 -7.69
C MET A 301 -16.74 -9.90 -8.28
N ALA A 302 -16.85 -10.00 -9.63
CA ALA A 302 -18.14 -9.90 -10.32
C ALA A 302 -19.14 -10.97 -9.87
N GLU A 303 -18.70 -12.19 -9.59
CA GLU A 303 -19.55 -13.26 -9.07
C GLU A 303 -20.20 -12.88 -7.74
N LEU A 304 -19.42 -12.36 -6.78
CA LEU A 304 -19.97 -11.89 -5.50
C LEU A 304 -20.96 -10.75 -5.71
N ILE A 305 -20.58 -9.75 -6.53
CA ILE A 305 -21.41 -8.56 -6.77
C ILE A 305 -22.73 -8.95 -7.44
N GLN A 306 -22.75 -9.90 -8.37
CA GLN A 306 -23.99 -10.41 -8.96
C GLN A 306 -24.93 -11.06 -7.93
N LYS A 307 -24.39 -11.86 -7.00
CA LYS A 307 -25.19 -12.46 -5.92
C LYS A 307 -25.78 -11.37 -5.01
N VAL A 308 -24.98 -10.35 -4.65
CA VAL A 308 -25.45 -9.21 -3.84
C VAL A 308 -26.52 -8.42 -4.59
N GLN A 309 -26.32 -8.12 -5.88
CA GLN A 309 -27.31 -7.41 -6.72
C GLN A 309 -28.62 -8.18 -6.85
N GLN A 310 -28.54 -9.51 -7.02
CA GLN A 310 -29.73 -10.35 -7.08
C GLN A 310 -30.52 -10.27 -5.76
N ARG A 311 -29.84 -10.41 -4.61
CA ARG A 311 -30.48 -10.31 -3.29
C ARG A 311 -31.12 -8.95 -3.04
N ILE A 312 -30.46 -7.86 -3.46
CA ILE A 312 -31.00 -6.49 -3.41
C ILE A 312 -32.25 -6.36 -4.29
N GLY A 313 -32.25 -6.97 -5.48
CA GLY A 313 -33.40 -6.98 -6.39
C GLY A 313 -34.63 -7.71 -5.87
N GLU A 314 -34.48 -8.58 -4.85
CA GLU A 314 -35.60 -9.26 -4.16
C GLU A 314 -36.24 -8.40 -3.07
N LEU A 315 -35.58 -7.29 -2.66
CA LEU A 315 -36.09 -6.38 -1.64
C LEU A 315 -37.06 -5.35 -2.25
N PRO A 316 -38.15 -4.99 -1.56
CA PRO A 316 -39.15 -4.08 -2.09
C PRO A 316 -38.64 -2.67 -2.44
N ASP A 317 -37.69 -2.16 -1.63
CA ASP A 317 -37.08 -0.84 -1.80
C ASP A 317 -35.62 -0.87 -1.32
N ALA A 318 -34.73 -1.13 -2.24
CA ALA A 318 -33.29 -1.14 -1.98
C ALA A 318 -32.50 -0.69 -3.20
N SER A 319 -31.30 -0.15 -2.97
CA SER A 319 -30.40 0.32 -4.02
C SER A 319 -28.97 -0.04 -3.74
N MET A 320 -28.18 -0.16 -4.81
CA MET A 320 -26.75 -0.40 -4.78
C MET A 320 -26.06 0.49 -5.82
N GLU A 321 -25.15 1.33 -5.36
CA GLU A 321 -24.39 2.27 -6.18
C GLU A 321 -22.90 1.96 -6.09
N GLN A 322 -22.22 1.82 -7.21
CA GLN A 322 -20.76 1.69 -7.24
C GLN A 322 -20.10 3.05 -7.02
N ILE A 323 -19.33 3.19 -5.93
CA ILE A 323 -18.69 4.46 -5.58
C ILE A 323 -17.17 4.46 -5.83
N VAL A 324 -16.53 3.27 -5.89
CA VAL A 324 -15.11 3.12 -6.24
C VAL A 324 -14.92 1.88 -7.10
N ARG A 325 -14.08 2.00 -8.12
CA ARG A 325 -13.53 0.89 -8.89
C ARG A 325 -12.07 1.14 -9.20
N LYS A 326 -11.23 0.21 -8.77
CA LYS A 326 -9.80 0.13 -9.14
C LYS A 326 -9.57 -1.22 -9.79
N GLU A 327 -9.00 -1.22 -10.98
CA GLU A 327 -8.66 -2.47 -11.67
C GLU A 327 -7.46 -3.14 -10.98
N PRO A 328 -7.39 -4.48 -10.98
CA PRO A 328 -6.20 -5.19 -10.53
C PRO A 328 -5.03 -4.91 -11.49
N VAL A 329 -3.83 -5.01 -10.93
CA VAL A 329 -2.58 -4.87 -11.69
C VAL A 329 -1.86 -6.20 -11.70
N THR A 330 -1.31 -6.59 -12.85
CA THR A 330 -0.45 -7.78 -12.99
C THR A 330 1.00 -7.36 -13.00
N CYS A 331 1.83 -8.00 -12.16
CA CYS A 331 3.28 -7.87 -12.24
C CYS A 331 3.81 -8.55 -13.51
N ALA A 332 4.89 -8.04 -14.05
CA ALA A 332 5.51 -8.60 -15.26
C ALA A 332 6.04 -10.02 -14.99
N PRO A 333 5.63 -11.02 -15.79
CA PRO A 333 5.98 -12.42 -15.53
C PRO A 333 7.49 -12.67 -15.47
N ASP A 334 8.26 -12.02 -16.33
CA ASP A 334 9.72 -12.09 -16.37
C ASP A 334 10.38 -11.53 -15.10
N ILE A 335 9.79 -10.50 -14.49
CA ILE A 335 10.27 -9.97 -13.21
C ILE A 335 9.87 -10.91 -12.07
N VAL A 336 8.65 -11.47 -12.08
CA VAL A 336 8.23 -12.47 -11.08
C VAL A 336 9.13 -13.71 -11.12
N ASP A 337 9.45 -14.21 -12.33
CA ASP A 337 10.38 -15.32 -12.53
C ASP A 337 11.78 -14.95 -11.98
N ALA A 338 12.28 -13.75 -12.27
CA ALA A 338 13.58 -13.29 -11.76
C ALA A 338 13.62 -13.20 -10.23
N VAL A 339 12.52 -12.83 -9.57
CA VAL A 339 12.40 -12.85 -8.10
C VAL A 339 12.48 -14.27 -7.54
N GLU A 340 11.72 -15.20 -8.13
CA GLU A 340 11.73 -16.63 -7.75
C GLU A 340 13.11 -17.26 -7.91
N ASP A 341 13.75 -17.02 -9.08
CA ASP A 341 15.10 -17.49 -9.37
C ASP A 341 16.13 -16.92 -8.38
N SER A 342 16.00 -15.63 -8.04
CA SER A 342 16.91 -14.98 -7.08
C SER A 342 16.74 -15.56 -5.68
N ALA A 343 15.49 -15.77 -5.24
CA ALA A 343 15.21 -16.42 -3.96
C ALA A 343 15.73 -17.87 -3.93
N GLY A 344 15.53 -18.63 -5.02
CA GLY A 344 16.02 -20.01 -5.14
C GLY A 344 17.55 -20.12 -5.09
N GLU A 345 18.28 -19.24 -5.79
CA GLU A 345 19.74 -19.18 -5.76
C GLU A 345 20.31 -18.86 -4.36
N LEU A 346 19.56 -18.09 -3.58
CA LEU A 346 19.91 -17.76 -2.20
C LEU A 346 19.46 -18.81 -1.19
N GLY A 347 18.80 -19.89 -1.66
CA GLY A 347 18.28 -20.95 -0.80
C GLY A 347 17.08 -20.53 0.04
N CYS A 348 16.38 -19.44 -0.34
CA CYS A 348 15.18 -18.97 0.33
C CYS A 348 13.94 -19.75 -0.16
N THR A 349 13.02 -20.05 0.76
CA THR A 349 11.68 -20.50 0.38
C THR A 349 10.91 -19.34 -0.26
N CYS A 350 10.22 -19.60 -1.36
CA CYS A 350 9.48 -18.58 -2.11
C CYS A 350 8.13 -19.10 -2.57
N ILE A 351 7.09 -18.25 -2.55
CA ILE A 351 5.80 -18.52 -3.19
C ILE A 351 5.36 -17.35 -4.07
N ARG A 352 4.60 -17.66 -5.12
CA ARG A 352 3.85 -16.67 -5.90
C ARG A 352 2.57 -16.31 -5.18
N MET A 353 2.34 -15.01 -4.96
CA MET A 353 1.15 -14.54 -4.27
C MET A 353 0.73 -13.14 -4.76
N PRO A 354 -0.58 -12.79 -4.69
CA PRO A 354 -1.00 -11.42 -4.96
C PRO A 354 -0.76 -10.54 -3.73
N SER A 355 -0.59 -9.22 -3.94
CA SER A 355 -0.77 -8.24 -2.88
C SER A 355 -2.25 -7.98 -2.62
N GLY A 356 -2.67 -8.08 -1.36
CA GLY A 356 -4.02 -7.69 -0.89
C GLY A 356 -4.17 -6.19 -0.63
N ALA A 357 -3.05 -5.47 -0.53
CA ALA A 357 -3.00 -4.02 -0.32
C ALA A 357 -2.85 -3.26 -1.64
N THR A 358 -3.13 -1.96 -1.62
CA THR A 358 -2.81 -1.02 -2.71
C THR A 358 -1.38 -0.53 -2.47
N HIS A 359 -0.60 -0.35 -3.53
CA HIS A 359 0.78 0.15 -3.48
C HIS A 359 1.00 1.22 -4.57
N ASP A 360 2.10 1.95 -4.48
CA ASP A 360 2.56 2.86 -5.52
C ASP A 360 2.68 2.17 -6.88
N GLY A 361 3.05 0.89 -6.89
CA GLY A 361 3.08 0.03 -8.06
C GLY A 361 1.82 0.07 -8.91
N ASN A 362 0.62 0.32 -8.31
CA ASN A 362 -0.62 0.50 -9.08
C ASN A 362 -0.53 1.67 -10.07
N CYS A 363 0.13 2.75 -9.69
CA CYS A 363 0.29 3.92 -10.54
C CYS A 363 1.37 3.68 -11.61
N PHE A 364 2.53 3.15 -11.22
CA PHE A 364 3.64 2.88 -12.13
C PHE A 364 3.29 1.85 -13.21
N ALA A 365 2.46 0.87 -12.89
CA ALA A 365 1.99 -0.15 -13.83
C ALA A 365 1.21 0.43 -15.03
N THR A 366 0.71 1.66 -14.94
CA THR A 366 0.06 2.35 -16.07
C THR A 366 1.05 2.77 -17.16
N LYS A 367 2.35 2.76 -16.87
CA LYS A 367 3.41 3.27 -17.76
C LYS A 367 4.53 2.29 -18.04
N MET A 368 4.76 1.30 -17.16
CA MET A 368 5.89 0.37 -17.28
C MET A 368 5.59 -0.97 -16.61
N PRO A 369 6.34 -2.05 -16.96
CA PRO A 369 6.33 -3.31 -16.23
C PRO A 369 6.69 -3.10 -14.76
N ILE A 370 6.00 -3.79 -13.85
CA ILE A 370 6.29 -3.74 -12.42
C ILE A 370 6.61 -5.11 -11.86
N GLY A 371 7.38 -5.15 -10.78
CA GLY A 371 7.60 -6.32 -9.94
C GLY A 371 7.65 -5.93 -8.47
N MET A 372 7.19 -6.83 -7.61
CA MET A 372 7.19 -6.61 -6.15
C MET A 372 7.66 -7.86 -5.44
N ILE A 373 8.32 -7.66 -4.31
CA ILE A 373 8.87 -8.70 -3.45
C ILE A 373 8.29 -8.49 -2.05
N PHE A 374 7.78 -9.55 -1.44
CA PHE A 374 7.32 -9.49 -0.05
C PHE A 374 8.27 -10.23 0.89
N VAL A 375 8.40 -9.67 2.10
CA VAL A 375 8.96 -10.34 3.28
C VAL A 375 7.86 -10.52 4.34
N PRO A 376 8.01 -11.50 5.26
CA PRO A 376 6.98 -11.79 6.25
C PRO A 376 6.65 -10.62 7.18
N SER A 377 5.37 -10.47 7.50
CA SER A 377 4.87 -9.65 8.61
C SER A 377 4.48 -10.58 9.75
N VAL A 378 5.14 -10.51 10.89
CA VAL A 378 4.86 -11.40 12.04
C VAL A 378 3.44 -11.21 12.53
N GLY A 379 2.67 -12.29 12.55
CA GLY A 379 1.24 -12.28 12.86
C GLY A 379 0.37 -11.54 11.85
N GLY A 380 0.92 -11.12 10.70
CA GLY A 380 0.23 -10.33 9.70
C GLY A 380 -0.07 -8.89 10.14
N LEU A 381 0.65 -8.39 11.14
CA LEU A 381 0.43 -7.06 11.69
C LEU A 381 1.08 -5.99 10.81
N SER A 382 0.31 -4.98 10.45
CA SER A 382 0.74 -3.74 9.80
C SER A 382 -0.20 -2.59 10.19
N HIS A 383 0.15 -1.34 9.88
CA HIS A 383 -0.58 -0.13 10.26
C HIS A 383 -0.78 0.00 11.78
N CYS A 384 0.15 -0.53 12.56
CA CYS A 384 0.16 -0.44 14.03
C CYS A 384 1.60 -0.48 14.55
N LYS A 385 1.78 -0.04 15.78
CA LYS A 385 3.10 0.00 16.44
C LYS A 385 3.70 -1.37 16.73
N GLU A 386 2.89 -2.41 16.70
CA GLU A 386 3.29 -3.81 16.86
C GLU A 386 3.82 -4.45 15.59
N GLU A 387 3.79 -3.75 14.44
CA GLU A 387 4.35 -4.21 13.17
C GLU A 387 5.81 -4.66 13.35
N TYR A 388 6.09 -5.85 12.87
CA TYR A 388 7.42 -6.42 13.00
C TYR A 388 7.74 -7.40 11.87
N THR A 389 8.94 -7.23 11.31
CA THR A 389 9.59 -8.17 10.40
C THR A 389 10.96 -8.52 11.01
N PRO A 390 11.32 -9.81 11.16
CA PRO A 390 12.64 -10.21 11.62
C PRO A 390 13.73 -9.63 10.71
N TRP A 391 14.81 -9.13 11.31
CA TRP A 391 15.91 -8.54 10.52
C TRP A 391 16.55 -9.52 9.54
N GLU A 392 16.53 -10.80 9.84
CA GLU A 392 16.97 -11.85 8.92
C GLU A 392 16.12 -11.90 7.65
N ASP A 393 14.80 -11.69 7.76
CA ASP A 393 13.90 -11.66 6.61
C ASP A 393 14.02 -10.33 5.85
N VAL A 394 14.26 -9.22 6.58
CA VAL A 394 14.62 -7.93 5.96
C VAL A 394 15.87 -8.09 5.11
N ASP A 395 16.96 -8.66 5.67
CA ASP A 395 18.23 -8.85 4.95
C ASP A 395 18.06 -9.77 3.73
N ARG A 396 17.25 -10.83 3.83
CA ARG A 396 16.90 -11.71 2.70
C ARG A 396 16.13 -10.97 1.61
N GLY A 397 15.14 -10.15 1.99
CA GLY A 397 14.37 -9.34 1.05
C GLY A 397 15.26 -8.36 0.28
N VAL A 398 16.16 -7.67 0.97
CA VAL A 398 17.15 -6.76 0.35
C VAL A 398 18.08 -7.51 -0.59
N GLU A 399 18.54 -8.70 -0.19
CA GLU A 399 19.40 -9.54 -1.04
C GLU A 399 18.66 -10.01 -2.31
N VAL A 400 17.41 -10.49 -2.16
CA VAL A 400 16.59 -10.93 -3.30
C VAL A 400 16.32 -9.75 -4.25
N LEU A 401 16.02 -8.54 -3.72
CA LEU A 401 15.85 -7.34 -4.55
C LEU A 401 17.13 -7.04 -5.36
N TYR A 402 18.30 -7.09 -4.69
CA TYR A 402 19.58 -6.83 -5.34
C TYR A 402 19.89 -7.85 -6.45
N GLN A 403 19.70 -9.15 -6.18
CA GLN A 403 19.92 -10.20 -7.18
C GLN A 403 18.91 -10.11 -8.33
N THR A 404 17.66 -9.77 -8.04
CA THR A 404 16.64 -9.54 -9.08
C THR A 404 17.03 -8.35 -9.97
N LEU A 405 17.50 -7.24 -9.38
CA LEU A 405 17.97 -6.07 -10.11
C LEU A 405 19.10 -6.42 -11.10
N LEU A 406 19.97 -7.38 -10.75
CA LEU A 406 21.07 -7.80 -11.62
C LEU A 406 20.63 -8.69 -12.78
N LYS A 407 19.44 -9.27 -12.72
CA LYS A 407 18.92 -10.21 -13.74
C LYS A 407 18.02 -9.57 -14.79
N ILE A 408 17.39 -8.44 -14.47
CA ILE A 408 16.40 -7.78 -15.32
C ILE A 408 16.95 -6.71 -16.25
#